data_3b6cf7236124745da73797eecc4c1e27
#
_entry.id   3b6cf7236124745da73797eecc4c1e27
#
_cell.length_a   1.000
_cell.length_b   1.000
_cell.length_c   1.000
_cell.angle_alpha   90.00
_cell.angle_beta   90.00
_cell.angle_gamma   90.00
#
_symmetry.space_group_name_H-M   'P 1'
#
loop_
_entity.id
_entity.type
_entity.pdbx_description
1 polymer ?
#
loop_
_entity_poly.entity_id
_entity_poly.type
_entity_poly.pdbx_seq_one_letter_code
_entity_poly.pdbx_strand_id
1 'polypeptide(L)'
;MKIGLFAVGTPKMAGGALLRTVAMNAERLGVATLWVPEHVVLLDKYASKYPYSQDGALPAPTNAPIFDPFISLTAMASVTSKIRLATGICLVPEHNPLVLAKVVATLDFLSGGRALLGVGIGWLEEEFQAIGIPWEKRAQRTRECIEAMRKLWGEEPSSYSGEFIRFEGVRSNPKPVNGANLPVWFGGESGPALRRVAEYGTGWCGFNLTPDEATAKIKRIEELLKANGRKRSDVELAVSPYTKPSTPDDLKRYRDAGVDEVVLIKLRPPRGEKEVVEDLEQIAREWVEPAARL
;
A
#
# COMPACT_ATOMS: atom_id res chain seq x y z
N MET A 1 -13.61 2.00 13.67
CA MET A 1 -12.52 1.37 12.89
C MET A 1 -12.64 1.80 11.44
N LYS A 2 -11.53 1.91 10.70
CA LYS A 2 -11.53 2.33 9.28
C LYS A 2 -11.71 1.13 8.34
N ILE A 3 -12.32 1.37 7.17
CA ILE A 3 -12.40 0.40 6.07
C ILE A 3 -11.70 0.97 4.85
N GLY A 4 -10.74 0.23 4.28
CA GLY A 4 -10.09 0.49 3.01
C GLY A 4 -10.56 -0.46 1.91
N LEU A 5 -10.37 -0.08 0.66
CA LEU A 5 -10.61 -0.94 -0.51
C LEU A 5 -9.30 -1.19 -1.25
N PHE A 6 -8.97 -2.48 -1.43
CA PHE A 6 -7.81 -2.95 -2.17
C PHE A 6 -8.18 -3.44 -3.57
N ALA A 7 -7.19 -3.54 -4.42
CA ALA A 7 -7.31 -4.01 -5.81
C ALA A 7 -8.07 -3.06 -6.75
N VAL A 8 -8.13 -1.79 -6.37
CA VAL A 8 -8.53 -0.74 -7.31
C VAL A 8 -7.42 -0.57 -8.35
N GLY A 9 -7.77 -0.46 -9.64
CA GLY A 9 -6.78 -0.38 -10.72
C GLY A 9 -6.23 -1.73 -11.19
N THR A 10 -6.90 -2.82 -10.85
CA THR A 10 -6.63 -4.16 -11.38
C THR A 10 -7.58 -4.52 -12.54
N PRO A 11 -7.45 -5.73 -13.14
CA PRO A 11 -8.34 -6.18 -14.21
C PRO A 11 -9.83 -6.09 -13.91
N LYS A 12 -10.20 -6.17 -12.63
CA LYS A 12 -11.59 -6.03 -12.16
C LYS A 12 -12.14 -4.61 -12.36
N MET A 13 -11.24 -3.62 -12.55
CA MET A 13 -11.55 -2.20 -12.63
C MET A 13 -11.01 -1.56 -13.91
N ALA A 14 -10.94 -2.33 -15.00
CA ALA A 14 -10.41 -1.86 -16.27
C ALA A 14 -11.21 -0.68 -16.84
N GLY A 15 -10.54 0.48 -16.98
CA GLY A 15 -11.09 1.69 -17.58
C GLY A 15 -11.01 2.93 -16.66
N GLY A 16 -10.54 4.04 -17.21
CA GLY A 16 -10.35 5.28 -16.45
C GLY A 16 -11.64 5.89 -15.90
N ALA A 17 -12.78 5.66 -16.57
CA ALA A 17 -14.10 6.07 -16.06
C ALA A 17 -14.45 5.33 -14.78
N LEU A 18 -14.26 4.00 -14.76
CA LEU A 18 -14.55 3.17 -13.58
C LEU A 18 -13.67 3.54 -12.38
N LEU A 19 -12.40 3.88 -12.59
CA LEU A 19 -11.53 4.35 -11.50
C LEU A 19 -12.10 5.60 -10.81
N ARG A 20 -12.56 6.58 -11.59
CA ARG A 20 -13.16 7.79 -11.05
C ARG A 20 -14.48 7.50 -10.34
N THR A 21 -15.34 6.65 -10.95
CA THR A 21 -16.61 6.23 -10.34
C THR A 21 -16.40 5.53 -9.01
N VAL A 22 -15.39 4.62 -8.91
CA VAL A 22 -15.01 4.00 -7.64
C VAL A 22 -14.56 5.03 -6.62
N ALA A 23 -13.64 5.91 -6.99
CA ALA A 23 -13.06 6.88 -6.06
C ALA A 23 -14.12 7.82 -5.48
N MET A 24 -14.97 8.40 -6.32
CA MET A 24 -16.04 9.32 -5.91
C MET A 24 -17.06 8.63 -4.98
N ASN A 25 -17.49 7.41 -5.35
CA ASN A 25 -18.50 6.71 -4.55
C ASN A 25 -17.91 6.09 -3.28
N ALA A 26 -16.67 5.57 -3.30
CA ALA A 26 -15.99 5.12 -2.10
C ALA A 26 -15.85 6.26 -1.07
N GLU A 27 -15.44 7.46 -1.50
CA GLU A 27 -15.39 8.63 -0.63
C GLU A 27 -16.77 9.02 -0.09
N ARG A 28 -17.78 9.10 -0.95
CA ARG A 28 -19.16 9.40 -0.56
C ARG A 28 -19.71 8.43 0.49
N LEU A 29 -19.34 7.17 0.39
CA LEU A 29 -19.79 6.07 1.24
C LEU A 29 -18.90 5.85 2.49
N GLY A 30 -17.91 6.71 2.73
CA GLY A 30 -17.11 6.70 3.95
C GLY A 30 -15.97 5.69 3.98
N VAL A 31 -15.56 5.15 2.82
CA VAL A 31 -14.32 4.38 2.72
C VAL A 31 -13.13 5.27 3.07
N ALA A 32 -12.20 4.77 3.89
CA ALA A 32 -11.10 5.57 4.42
C ALA A 32 -9.90 5.65 3.47
N THR A 33 -9.60 4.57 2.74
CA THR A 33 -8.40 4.47 1.91
C THR A 33 -8.65 3.65 0.65
N LEU A 34 -8.14 4.10 -0.48
CA LEU A 34 -8.06 3.34 -1.73
C LEU A 34 -6.64 2.81 -1.92
N TRP A 35 -6.51 1.50 -2.11
CA TRP A 35 -5.23 0.80 -2.25
C TRP A 35 -5.05 0.29 -3.67
N VAL A 36 -3.93 0.64 -4.31
CA VAL A 36 -3.59 0.24 -5.68
C VAL A 36 -2.31 -0.59 -5.67
N PRO A 37 -2.33 -1.83 -6.19
CA PRO A 37 -1.15 -2.69 -6.28
C PRO A 37 -0.20 -2.24 -7.38
N GLU A 38 1.02 -2.78 -7.35
CA GLU A 38 2.03 -2.57 -8.38
C GLU A 38 2.55 -3.90 -8.90
N HIS A 39 2.66 -4.01 -10.20
CA HIS A 39 3.58 -4.83 -10.99
C HIS A 39 3.94 -4.04 -12.24
N VAL A 40 5.23 -3.90 -12.51
CA VAL A 40 5.73 -3.23 -13.72
C VAL A 40 5.47 -4.10 -14.93
N VAL A 41 5.73 -5.40 -14.80
CA VAL A 41 5.44 -6.43 -15.81
C VAL A 41 4.96 -7.72 -15.14
N LEU A 42 4.16 -8.50 -15.86
CA LEU A 42 3.82 -9.87 -15.50
C LEU A 42 4.48 -10.83 -16.49
N LEU A 43 4.90 -11.99 -16.01
CA LEU A 43 5.59 -13.00 -16.83
C LEU A 43 4.74 -14.25 -16.97
N ASP A 44 4.72 -14.82 -18.19
CA ASP A 44 3.99 -16.08 -18.47
C ASP A 44 4.62 -17.28 -17.75
N LYS A 45 5.93 -17.22 -17.50
CA LYS A 45 6.67 -18.27 -16.80
C LYS A 45 7.60 -17.66 -15.76
N TYR A 46 7.50 -18.15 -14.54
CA TYR A 46 8.37 -17.77 -13.42
C TYR A 46 8.54 -18.95 -12.46
N ALA A 47 9.67 -18.99 -11.76
CA ALA A 47 9.98 -19.97 -10.73
C ALA A 47 9.68 -19.45 -9.31
N SER A 48 9.66 -18.12 -9.14
CA SER A 48 9.31 -17.44 -7.90
C SER A 48 7.94 -17.87 -7.38
N LYS A 49 7.75 -17.85 -6.06
CA LYS A 49 6.50 -18.27 -5.44
C LYS A 49 5.75 -17.08 -4.85
N TYR A 50 4.51 -16.88 -5.31
CA TYR A 50 3.63 -15.88 -4.71
C TYR A 50 3.30 -16.26 -3.26
N PRO A 51 3.58 -15.39 -2.28
CA PRO A 51 3.56 -15.77 -0.87
C PRO A 51 2.15 -15.99 -0.31
N TYR A 52 1.10 -15.60 -1.02
CA TYR A 52 -0.28 -15.59 -0.53
C TYR A 52 -1.21 -16.58 -1.24
N SER A 53 -0.67 -17.48 -2.06
CA SER A 53 -1.40 -18.59 -2.67
C SER A 53 -0.81 -19.93 -2.25
N GLN A 54 -1.63 -20.98 -2.22
CA GLN A 54 -1.17 -22.32 -1.83
C GLN A 54 -0.28 -22.97 -2.89
N ASP A 55 -0.55 -22.71 -4.17
CA ASP A 55 0.21 -23.21 -5.31
C ASP A 55 1.43 -22.35 -5.67
N GLY A 56 1.56 -21.18 -5.04
CA GLY A 56 2.62 -20.23 -5.31
C GLY A 56 2.42 -19.45 -6.61
N ALA A 57 1.25 -19.53 -7.23
CA ALA A 57 0.92 -18.75 -8.41
C ALA A 57 0.22 -17.42 -8.04
N LEU A 58 0.50 -16.35 -8.81
CA LEU A 58 -0.26 -15.11 -8.69
C LEU A 58 -1.71 -15.38 -9.17
N PRO A 59 -2.74 -15.06 -8.36
CA PRO A 59 -4.13 -15.33 -8.74
C PRO A 59 -4.67 -14.26 -9.73
N ALA A 60 -3.93 -14.00 -10.78
CA ALA A 60 -4.28 -13.11 -11.88
C ALA A 60 -3.69 -13.67 -13.19
N PRO A 61 -4.39 -13.52 -14.32
CA PRO A 61 -3.82 -13.87 -15.62
C PRO A 61 -2.64 -12.96 -15.95
N THR A 62 -1.64 -13.49 -16.66
CA THR A 62 -0.39 -12.75 -16.97
C THR A 62 -0.60 -11.57 -17.93
N ASN A 63 -1.71 -11.55 -18.67
CA ASN A 63 -2.16 -10.43 -19.50
C ASN A 63 -3.12 -9.48 -18.76
N ALA A 64 -3.22 -9.58 -17.44
CA ALA A 64 -4.05 -8.71 -16.65
C ALA A 64 -3.62 -7.24 -16.78
N PRO A 65 -4.52 -6.29 -17.05
CA PRO A 65 -4.19 -4.87 -17.11
C PRO A 65 -4.02 -4.33 -15.67
N ILE A 66 -2.85 -4.53 -15.07
CA ILE A 66 -2.47 -3.87 -13.82
C ILE A 66 -1.97 -2.47 -14.18
N PHE A 67 -2.62 -1.46 -13.64
CA PHE A 67 -2.29 -0.07 -13.91
C PHE A 67 -1.13 0.40 -13.02
N ASP A 68 -0.36 1.37 -13.54
CA ASP A 68 0.59 2.09 -12.69
C ASP A 68 -0.13 2.71 -11.49
N PRO A 69 0.35 2.45 -10.26
CA PRO A 69 -0.35 2.89 -9.05
C PRO A 69 -0.40 4.41 -8.92
N PHE A 70 0.66 5.12 -9.26
CA PHE A 70 0.73 6.58 -9.09
C PHE A 70 -0.15 7.31 -10.10
N ILE A 71 -0.20 6.84 -11.35
CA ILE A 71 -1.11 7.39 -12.38
C ILE A 71 -2.57 7.15 -11.95
N SER A 72 -2.88 5.94 -11.49
CA SER A 72 -4.23 5.58 -11.01
C SER A 72 -4.63 6.43 -9.80
N LEU A 73 -3.76 6.56 -8.80
CA LEU A 73 -4.00 7.37 -7.60
C LEU A 73 -4.14 8.85 -7.93
N THR A 74 -3.40 9.37 -8.92
CA THR A 74 -3.55 10.76 -9.38
C THR A 74 -4.91 10.99 -10.04
N ALA A 75 -5.37 10.04 -10.87
CA ALA A 75 -6.71 10.10 -11.46
C ALA A 75 -7.82 10.09 -10.39
N MET A 76 -7.66 9.30 -9.31
CA MET A 76 -8.57 9.29 -8.17
C MET A 76 -8.48 10.56 -7.33
N ALA A 77 -7.27 11.10 -7.13
CA ALA A 77 -7.04 12.34 -6.40
C ALA A 77 -7.80 13.52 -7.01
N SER A 78 -7.90 13.57 -8.35
CA SER A 78 -8.53 14.65 -9.09
C SER A 78 -10.05 14.76 -8.90
N VAL A 79 -10.69 13.70 -8.38
CA VAL A 79 -12.16 13.62 -8.18
C VAL A 79 -12.57 13.37 -6.74
N THR A 80 -11.61 13.43 -5.81
CA THR A 80 -11.82 13.21 -4.37
C THR A 80 -11.16 14.28 -3.54
N SER A 81 -11.55 14.42 -2.28
CA SER A 81 -11.03 15.47 -1.38
C SER A 81 -10.63 14.99 0.02
N LYS A 82 -11.02 13.77 0.42
CA LYS A 82 -10.84 13.28 1.80
C LYS A 82 -10.21 11.89 1.87
N ILE A 83 -10.59 10.98 0.96
CA ILE A 83 -10.13 9.59 0.98
C ILE A 83 -8.62 9.51 0.80
N ARG A 84 -7.96 8.66 1.60
CA ARG A 84 -6.52 8.41 1.48
C ARG A 84 -6.22 7.60 0.21
N LEU A 85 -5.05 7.81 -0.34
CA LEU A 85 -4.58 7.28 -1.61
C LEU A 85 -3.29 6.49 -1.38
N ALA A 86 -3.39 5.17 -1.36
CA ALA A 86 -2.32 4.29 -0.94
C ALA A 86 -1.81 3.38 -2.06
N THR A 87 -0.50 3.21 -2.15
CA THR A 87 0.04 2.06 -2.90
C THR A 87 -0.08 0.80 -2.06
N GLY A 88 -0.58 -0.28 -2.64
CA GLY A 88 -0.80 -1.53 -1.93
C GLY A 88 -0.24 -2.75 -2.65
N ILE A 89 1.09 -2.82 -2.80
CA ILE A 89 2.18 -1.97 -2.30
C ILE A 89 3.14 -1.59 -3.42
N CYS A 90 3.81 -0.44 -3.30
CA CYS A 90 4.86 -0.03 -4.23
C CYS A 90 6.11 -0.91 -4.05
N LEU A 91 6.66 -1.43 -5.13
CA LEU A 91 7.88 -2.23 -5.17
C LEU A 91 9.11 -1.31 -5.21
N VAL A 92 9.36 -0.60 -4.11
CA VAL A 92 10.36 0.47 -4.02
C VAL A 92 11.74 0.13 -4.59
N PRO A 93 12.30 -1.10 -4.41
CA PRO A 93 13.62 -1.40 -4.98
C PRO A 93 13.64 -1.50 -6.51
N GLU A 94 12.49 -1.51 -7.18
CA GLU A 94 12.35 -1.51 -8.63
C GLU A 94 12.41 -0.10 -9.25
N HIS A 95 12.39 0.93 -8.41
CA HIS A 95 12.37 2.33 -8.83
C HIS A 95 13.72 3.03 -8.65
N ASN A 96 13.95 4.05 -9.47
CA ASN A 96 14.96 5.06 -9.14
C ASN A 96 14.43 5.93 -7.99
N PRO A 97 15.13 6.02 -6.85
CA PRO A 97 14.61 6.68 -5.64
C PRO A 97 14.38 8.19 -5.81
N LEU A 98 15.15 8.88 -6.66
CA LEU A 98 14.97 10.32 -6.91
C LEU A 98 13.69 10.56 -7.74
N VAL A 99 13.46 9.70 -8.74
CA VAL A 99 12.25 9.75 -9.56
C VAL A 99 11.02 9.40 -8.70
N LEU A 100 11.10 8.32 -7.92
CA LEU A 100 10.02 7.90 -7.04
C LEU A 100 9.70 8.98 -5.99
N ALA A 101 10.73 9.59 -5.37
CA ALA A 101 10.54 10.68 -4.42
C ALA A 101 9.76 11.85 -5.05
N LYS A 102 10.07 12.20 -6.32
CA LYS A 102 9.37 13.24 -7.07
C LYS A 102 7.91 12.85 -7.33
N VAL A 103 7.66 11.63 -7.79
CA VAL A 103 6.31 11.14 -8.11
C VAL A 103 5.43 11.14 -6.87
N VAL A 104 5.90 10.55 -5.77
CA VAL A 104 5.18 10.49 -4.50
C VAL A 104 4.90 11.89 -3.93
N ALA A 105 5.90 12.76 -3.93
CA ALA A 105 5.74 14.15 -3.46
C ALA A 105 4.73 14.93 -4.31
N THR A 106 4.71 14.71 -5.63
CA THR A 106 3.75 15.35 -6.53
C THR A 106 2.34 14.85 -6.27
N LEU A 107 2.14 13.54 -6.12
CA LEU A 107 0.83 12.97 -5.76
C LEU A 107 0.34 13.53 -4.41
N ASP A 108 1.21 13.58 -3.41
CA ASP A 108 0.86 14.09 -2.08
C ASP A 108 0.47 15.57 -2.13
N PHE A 109 1.27 16.39 -2.82
CA PHE A 109 1.00 17.82 -3.00
C PHE A 109 -0.33 18.07 -3.74
N LEU A 110 -0.58 17.37 -4.86
CA LEU A 110 -1.80 17.51 -5.65
C LEU A 110 -3.04 16.99 -4.91
N SER A 111 -2.89 16.00 -4.07
CA SER A 111 -3.97 15.45 -3.26
C SER A 111 -4.20 16.19 -1.94
N GLY A 112 -3.38 17.19 -1.59
CA GLY A 112 -3.48 17.92 -0.33
C GLY A 112 -3.07 17.11 0.89
N GLY A 113 -2.03 16.26 0.78
CA GLY A 113 -1.48 15.48 1.89
C GLY A 113 -2.18 14.16 2.15
N ARG A 114 -2.87 13.58 1.14
CA ARG A 114 -3.61 12.32 1.27
C ARG A 114 -2.85 11.07 0.81
N ALA A 115 -1.62 11.23 0.30
CA ALA A 115 -0.83 10.09 -0.16
C ALA A 115 -0.31 9.26 1.01
N LEU A 116 -0.31 7.93 0.84
CA LEU A 116 0.27 6.95 1.71
C LEU A 116 1.13 6.02 0.86
N LEU A 117 2.44 5.96 1.14
CA LEU A 117 3.34 5.06 0.45
C LEU A 117 3.39 3.73 1.18
N GLY A 118 2.62 2.75 0.68
CA GLY A 118 2.77 1.36 1.08
C GLY A 118 3.93 0.71 0.34
N VAL A 119 4.86 0.09 1.06
CA VAL A 119 6.17 -0.34 0.57
C VAL A 119 6.32 -1.85 0.64
N GLY A 120 6.72 -2.47 -0.47
CA GLY A 120 7.18 -3.84 -0.57
C GLY A 120 8.62 -3.94 -1.07
N ILE A 121 9.20 -5.13 -0.89
CA ILE A 121 10.55 -5.45 -1.41
C ILE A 121 10.50 -6.33 -2.66
N GLY A 122 9.31 -6.68 -3.15
CA GLY A 122 9.13 -7.61 -4.28
C GLY A 122 9.27 -9.10 -3.91
N TRP A 123 8.52 -9.93 -4.62
CA TRP A 123 8.53 -11.41 -4.48
C TRP A 123 8.92 -12.11 -5.79
N LEU A 124 8.77 -11.43 -6.95
CA LEU A 124 8.94 -11.97 -8.29
C LEU A 124 10.33 -11.60 -8.84
N GLU A 125 11.29 -12.50 -8.67
CA GLU A 125 12.69 -12.26 -9.09
C GLU A 125 12.78 -12.00 -10.59
N GLU A 126 11.97 -12.68 -11.39
CA GLU A 126 11.95 -12.55 -12.84
C GLU A 126 11.49 -11.15 -13.31
N GLU A 127 10.66 -10.46 -12.53
CA GLU A 127 10.29 -9.08 -12.78
C GLU A 127 11.50 -8.15 -12.61
N PHE A 128 12.28 -8.33 -11.53
CA PHE A 128 13.53 -7.60 -11.32
C PHE A 128 14.52 -7.81 -12.46
N GLN A 129 14.66 -9.06 -12.93
CA GLN A 129 15.52 -9.38 -14.06
C GLN A 129 15.06 -8.69 -15.35
N ALA A 130 13.74 -8.71 -15.62
CA ALA A 130 13.16 -8.10 -16.83
C ALA A 130 13.37 -6.58 -16.88
N ILE A 131 13.30 -5.89 -15.74
CA ILE A 131 13.54 -4.44 -15.65
C ILE A 131 15.00 -4.06 -15.40
N GLY A 132 15.92 -5.06 -15.35
CA GLY A 132 17.36 -4.83 -15.20
C GLY A 132 17.80 -4.42 -13.79
N ILE A 133 17.04 -4.75 -12.75
CA ILE A 133 17.35 -4.42 -11.35
C ILE A 133 17.89 -5.68 -10.64
N PRO A 134 19.03 -5.60 -9.91
CA PRO A 134 19.55 -6.73 -9.16
C PRO A 134 18.57 -7.18 -8.06
N TRP A 135 18.33 -8.49 -7.99
CA TRP A 135 17.47 -9.12 -6.97
C TRP A 135 18.09 -9.09 -5.57
N GLU A 136 19.42 -9.27 -5.52
CA GLU A 136 20.17 -9.35 -4.29
C GLU A 136 20.12 -8.04 -3.52
N LYS A 137 20.17 -8.14 -2.20
CA LYS A 137 20.16 -7.00 -1.27
C LYS A 137 18.96 -6.04 -1.45
N ARG A 138 17.87 -6.49 -2.11
CA ARG A 138 16.70 -5.63 -2.34
C ARG A 138 16.10 -5.03 -1.05
N ALA A 139 16.17 -5.76 0.07
CA ALA A 139 15.72 -5.24 1.37
C ALA A 139 16.59 -4.07 1.86
N GLN A 140 17.90 -4.15 1.69
CA GLN A 140 18.83 -3.07 2.03
C GLN A 140 18.67 -1.89 1.07
N ARG A 141 18.53 -2.14 -0.23
CA ARG A 141 18.22 -1.11 -1.23
C ARG A 141 16.92 -0.39 -0.91
N THR A 142 15.86 -1.12 -0.52
CA THR A 142 14.60 -0.50 -0.07
C THR A 142 14.82 0.47 1.09
N ARG A 143 15.62 0.08 2.08
CA ARG A 143 15.94 0.94 3.23
C ARG A 143 16.60 2.23 2.77
N GLU A 144 17.67 2.12 1.97
CA GLU A 144 18.38 3.30 1.45
C GLU A 144 17.49 4.18 0.56
N CYS A 145 16.60 3.57 -0.25
CA CYS A 145 15.61 4.33 -1.02
C CYS A 145 14.73 5.19 -0.11
N ILE A 146 14.17 4.62 0.95
CA ILE A 146 13.30 5.36 1.88
C ILE A 146 14.08 6.45 2.62
N GLU A 147 15.30 6.17 3.07
CA GLU A 147 16.16 7.16 3.72
C GLU A 147 16.49 8.32 2.78
N ALA A 148 16.89 8.02 1.53
CA ALA A 148 17.18 9.00 0.49
C ALA A 148 15.94 9.85 0.12
N MET A 149 14.78 9.21 -0.02
CA MET A 149 13.52 9.90 -0.29
C MET A 149 13.13 10.84 0.85
N ARG A 150 13.28 10.44 2.11
CA ARG A 150 13.03 11.31 3.27
C ARG A 150 13.95 12.52 3.29
N LYS A 151 15.25 12.37 2.91
CA LYS A 151 16.16 13.49 2.72
C LYS A 151 15.64 14.46 1.65
N LEU A 152 15.26 13.95 0.49
CA LEU A 152 14.70 14.75 -0.60
C LEU A 152 13.40 15.48 -0.20
N TRP A 153 12.57 14.90 0.65
CA TRP A 153 11.33 15.50 1.12
C TRP A 153 11.50 16.52 2.22
N GLY A 154 12.51 16.36 3.08
CA GLY A 154 12.70 17.17 4.29
C GLY A 154 13.79 18.23 4.20
N GLU A 155 14.77 18.07 3.31
CA GLU A 155 15.96 18.94 3.25
C GLU A 155 16.05 19.67 1.91
N GLU A 156 16.70 20.87 1.91
CA GLU A 156 16.99 21.63 0.68
C GLU A 156 18.20 22.55 0.86
N PRO A 157 19.31 22.36 0.11
CA PRO A 157 19.55 21.19 -0.74
C PRO A 157 19.71 19.90 0.05
N SER A 158 19.42 18.75 -0.59
CA SER A 158 19.51 17.43 0.00
C SER A 158 20.78 16.70 -0.45
N SER A 159 21.38 15.93 0.43
CA SER A 159 22.47 15.02 0.11
C SER A 159 22.25 13.67 0.81
N TYR A 160 22.69 12.58 0.16
CA TYR A 160 22.66 11.22 0.69
C TYR A 160 23.84 10.42 0.20
N SER A 161 24.43 9.58 1.04
CA SER A 161 25.55 8.70 0.71
C SER A 161 25.37 7.33 1.36
N GLY A 162 24.87 6.36 0.59
CA GLY A 162 24.73 4.96 0.94
C GLY A 162 25.57 4.05 0.06
N GLU A 163 25.33 2.75 0.17
CA GLU A 163 25.96 1.73 -0.67
C GLU A 163 25.41 1.77 -2.11
N PHE A 164 24.08 1.93 -2.26
CA PHE A 164 23.37 1.87 -3.55
C PHE A 164 22.99 3.24 -4.10
N ILE A 165 22.87 4.24 -3.23
CA ILE A 165 22.33 5.56 -3.59
C ILE A 165 23.30 6.63 -3.12
N ARG A 166 23.65 7.54 -4.04
CA ARG A 166 24.48 8.70 -3.70
C ARG A 166 24.09 9.91 -4.54
N PHE A 167 23.89 11.03 -3.87
CA PHE A 167 23.73 12.34 -4.51
C PHE A 167 24.12 13.46 -3.56
N GLU A 168 24.46 14.61 -4.11
CA GLU A 168 24.90 15.79 -3.35
C GLU A 168 24.27 17.07 -3.89
N GLY A 169 23.83 17.94 -2.99
CA GLY A 169 23.31 19.27 -3.33
C GLY A 169 22.05 19.29 -4.19
N VAL A 170 21.23 18.24 -4.15
CA VAL A 170 20.07 18.08 -5.01
C VAL A 170 18.87 18.86 -4.46
N ARG A 171 18.10 19.51 -5.34
CA ARG A 171 16.81 20.13 -5.04
C ARG A 171 15.68 19.37 -5.74
N SER A 172 14.68 18.98 -4.96
CA SER A 172 13.49 18.26 -5.46
C SER A 172 12.22 18.90 -4.94
N ASN A 173 11.46 19.56 -5.82
CA ASN A 173 10.21 20.25 -5.54
C ASN A 173 9.11 19.81 -6.53
N PRO A 174 7.79 19.73 -6.11
CA PRO A 174 7.32 20.13 -4.78
C PRO A 174 7.79 19.19 -3.68
N LYS A 175 7.75 19.64 -2.44
CA LYS A 175 7.85 18.77 -1.26
C LYS A 175 6.47 18.19 -0.98
N PRO A 176 6.38 17.01 -0.31
CA PRO A 176 5.12 16.55 0.26
C PRO A 176 4.56 17.57 1.25
N VAL A 177 3.25 17.58 1.46
CA VAL A 177 2.59 18.51 2.40
C VAL A 177 3.18 18.41 3.81
N ASN A 178 3.48 17.19 4.26
CA ASN A 178 4.09 16.92 5.55
C ASN A 178 5.61 16.68 5.49
N GLY A 179 6.25 17.06 4.38
CA GLY A 179 7.69 16.89 4.17
C GLY A 179 8.16 15.46 4.37
N ALA A 180 9.23 15.27 5.15
CA ALA A 180 9.80 13.95 5.49
C ALA A 180 8.84 13.04 6.28
N ASN A 181 7.75 13.57 6.83
CA ASN A 181 6.75 12.84 7.61
C ASN A 181 5.62 12.23 6.74
N LEU A 182 5.74 12.25 5.42
CA LEU A 182 4.83 11.51 4.54
C LEU A 182 4.71 10.06 5.05
N PRO A 183 3.48 9.51 5.20
CA PRO A 183 3.28 8.16 5.72
C PRO A 183 3.94 7.09 4.83
N VAL A 184 4.78 6.25 5.45
CA VAL A 184 5.45 5.12 4.80
C VAL A 184 5.11 3.85 5.58
N TRP A 185 4.29 2.99 4.99
CA TRP A 185 3.86 1.74 5.60
C TRP A 185 4.53 0.55 4.93
N PHE A 186 4.85 -0.47 5.69
CA PHE A 186 5.49 -1.67 5.16
C PHE A 186 4.53 -2.84 5.09
N GLY A 187 4.55 -3.54 3.96
CA GLY A 187 3.86 -4.82 3.80
C GLY A 187 4.72 -6.00 4.24
N GLY A 188 4.04 -7.15 4.40
CA GLY A 188 4.64 -8.44 4.69
C GLY A 188 4.63 -8.83 6.17
N GLU A 189 4.61 -10.17 6.39
CA GLU A 189 4.37 -10.82 7.68
C GLU A 189 5.61 -11.54 8.24
N SER A 190 6.72 -11.52 7.48
CA SER A 190 7.98 -12.15 7.91
C SER A 190 8.64 -11.34 9.04
N GLY A 191 9.46 -12.01 9.85
CA GLY A 191 10.22 -11.33 10.91
C GLY A 191 11.01 -10.10 10.43
N PRO A 192 11.74 -10.17 9.29
CA PRO A 192 12.39 -9.01 8.69
C PRO A 192 11.43 -7.89 8.27
N ALA A 193 10.22 -8.22 7.77
CA ALA A 193 9.22 -7.23 7.40
C ALA A 193 8.71 -6.46 8.64
N LEU A 194 8.36 -7.18 9.71
CA LEU A 194 7.90 -6.57 10.94
C LEU A 194 8.99 -5.73 11.63
N ARG A 195 10.26 -6.10 11.51
CA ARG A 195 11.38 -5.26 11.97
C ARG A 195 11.42 -3.92 11.23
N ARG A 196 11.25 -3.89 9.90
CA ARG A 196 11.20 -2.65 9.11
C ARG A 196 10.09 -1.70 9.58
N VAL A 197 8.90 -2.25 9.88
CA VAL A 197 7.80 -1.47 10.49
C VAL A 197 8.27 -0.80 11.78
N ALA A 198 8.88 -1.56 12.67
CA ALA A 198 9.27 -1.07 14.00
C ALA A 198 10.47 -0.13 13.97
N GLU A 199 11.40 -0.29 13.05
CA GLU A 199 12.60 0.53 12.94
C GLU A 199 12.31 1.90 12.31
N TYR A 200 11.58 1.95 11.19
CA TYR A 200 11.44 3.18 10.42
C TYR A 200 10.10 3.35 9.66
N GLY A 201 9.14 2.44 9.83
CA GLY A 201 7.80 2.57 9.27
C GLY A 201 6.90 3.50 10.10
N THR A 202 5.91 4.11 9.45
CA THR A 202 4.80 4.81 10.12
C THR A 202 3.53 3.95 10.16
N GLY A 203 3.58 2.75 9.58
CA GLY A 203 2.49 1.80 9.61
C GLY A 203 2.85 0.45 9.00
N TRP A 204 1.91 -0.47 9.12
CA TRP A 204 1.98 -1.82 8.59
C TRP A 204 0.73 -2.18 7.80
N CYS A 205 0.91 -2.88 6.69
CA CYS A 205 -0.17 -3.49 5.94
C CYS A 205 0.03 -5.01 5.95
N GLY A 206 -0.66 -5.70 6.86
CA GLY A 206 -0.71 -7.16 6.90
C GLY A 206 -1.65 -7.70 5.85
N PHE A 207 -1.25 -8.76 5.18
CA PHE A 207 -1.99 -9.29 4.06
C PHE A 207 -2.31 -10.77 4.25
N ASN A 208 -3.51 -11.18 3.85
CA ASN A 208 -4.01 -12.56 3.95
C ASN A 208 -4.03 -13.12 5.38
N LEU A 209 -4.54 -12.34 6.33
CA LEU A 209 -4.56 -12.69 7.75
C LEU A 209 -5.99 -12.75 8.31
N THR A 210 -6.27 -13.81 9.10
CA THR A 210 -7.42 -13.85 10.00
C THR A 210 -7.23 -12.95 11.21
N PRO A 211 -8.27 -12.65 12.03
CA PRO A 211 -8.11 -11.88 13.26
C PRO A 211 -7.07 -12.47 14.23
N ASP A 212 -7.02 -13.78 14.39
CA ASP A 212 -6.08 -14.45 15.30
C ASP A 212 -4.63 -14.37 14.78
N GLU A 213 -4.43 -14.57 13.46
CA GLU A 213 -3.12 -14.37 12.83
C GLU A 213 -2.66 -12.92 12.93
N ALA A 214 -3.57 -11.95 12.73
CA ALA A 214 -3.28 -10.53 12.90
C ALA A 214 -2.86 -10.20 14.34
N THR A 215 -3.57 -10.73 15.35
CA THR A 215 -3.23 -10.58 16.77
C THR A 215 -1.79 -10.99 17.05
N ALA A 216 -1.38 -12.16 16.55
CA ALA A 216 0.00 -12.66 16.76
C ALA A 216 1.06 -11.74 16.11
N LYS A 217 0.79 -11.21 14.89
CA LYS A 217 1.71 -10.30 14.21
C LYS A 217 1.77 -8.93 14.90
N ILE A 218 0.63 -8.40 15.33
CA ILE A 218 0.54 -7.10 16.02
C ILE A 218 1.30 -7.16 17.35
N LYS A 219 1.10 -8.21 18.14
CA LYS A 219 1.88 -8.41 19.37
C LYS A 219 3.38 -8.39 19.07
N ARG A 220 3.81 -9.05 17.98
CA ARG A 220 5.23 -9.02 17.60
C ARG A 220 5.71 -7.63 17.17
N ILE A 221 4.89 -6.86 16.46
CA ILE A 221 5.20 -5.46 16.12
C ILE A 221 5.36 -4.63 17.39
N GLU A 222 4.47 -4.77 18.37
CA GLU A 222 4.54 -4.03 19.65
C GLU A 222 5.82 -4.33 20.44
N GLU A 223 6.22 -5.61 20.51
CA GLU A 223 7.50 -6.01 21.12
C GLU A 223 8.69 -5.34 20.41
N LEU A 224 8.69 -5.33 19.08
CA LEU A 224 9.73 -4.73 18.27
C LEU A 224 9.74 -3.21 18.40
N LEU A 225 8.58 -2.54 18.41
CA LEU A 225 8.48 -1.10 18.65
C LEU A 225 9.09 -0.73 20.00
N LYS A 226 8.72 -1.46 21.06
CA LYS A 226 9.29 -1.25 22.40
C LYS A 226 10.80 -1.42 22.43
N ALA A 227 11.34 -2.43 21.75
CA ALA A 227 12.77 -2.66 21.62
C ALA A 227 13.51 -1.52 20.89
N ASN A 228 12.81 -0.78 20.00
CA ASN A 228 13.31 0.38 19.28
C ASN A 228 12.96 1.73 19.97
N GLY A 229 12.46 1.71 21.20
CA GLY A 229 12.09 2.92 21.95
C GLY A 229 10.84 3.63 21.40
N ARG A 230 10.02 2.93 20.60
CA ARG A 230 8.80 3.45 19.97
C ARG A 230 7.53 2.91 20.66
N LYS A 231 6.42 3.60 20.41
CA LYS A 231 5.10 3.27 20.98
C LYS A 231 4.18 2.70 19.89
N ARG A 232 3.13 1.95 20.30
CA ARG A 232 2.07 1.48 19.41
C ARG A 232 1.40 2.64 18.65
N SER A 233 1.26 3.80 19.30
CA SER A 233 0.69 5.02 18.70
C SER A 233 1.53 5.63 17.57
N ASP A 234 2.78 5.21 17.40
CA ASP A 234 3.67 5.74 16.35
C ASP A 234 3.44 5.05 14.99
N VAL A 235 2.57 4.04 14.95
CA VAL A 235 2.25 3.26 13.74
C VAL A 235 0.76 3.03 13.61
N GLU A 236 0.23 3.13 12.39
CA GLU A 236 -1.09 2.63 12.04
C GLU A 236 -0.98 1.19 11.52
N LEU A 237 -1.98 0.35 11.80
CA LEU A 237 -1.99 -1.06 11.43
C LEU A 237 -3.22 -1.37 10.57
N ALA A 238 -2.98 -1.70 9.30
CA ALA A 238 -4.00 -2.20 8.40
C ALA A 238 -3.85 -3.69 8.17
N VAL A 239 -4.97 -4.38 7.99
CA VAL A 239 -4.98 -5.82 7.68
C VAL A 239 -5.99 -6.11 6.59
N SER A 240 -5.57 -6.89 5.59
CA SER A 240 -6.47 -7.47 4.59
C SER A 240 -6.67 -8.96 4.84
N PRO A 241 -7.90 -9.47 4.95
CA PRO A 241 -8.16 -10.91 4.95
C PRO A 241 -7.85 -11.58 3.61
N TYR A 242 -7.85 -10.86 2.50
CA TYR A 242 -7.56 -11.31 1.13
C TYR A 242 -8.36 -12.55 0.72
N THR A 243 -7.71 -13.75 0.71
CA THR A 243 -8.36 -15.03 0.37
C THR A 243 -8.97 -15.72 1.59
N LYS A 244 -8.69 -15.24 2.81
CA LYS A 244 -9.27 -15.82 4.03
C LYS A 244 -10.77 -15.49 4.10
N PRO A 245 -11.61 -16.46 4.50
CA PRO A 245 -13.01 -16.18 4.79
C PRO A 245 -13.12 -15.07 5.83
N SER A 246 -13.96 -14.09 5.57
CA SER A 246 -14.20 -12.97 6.48
C SER A 246 -15.63 -12.46 6.37
N THR A 247 -16.20 -12.14 7.50
CA THR A 247 -17.55 -11.59 7.64
C THR A 247 -17.52 -10.26 8.39
N PRO A 248 -18.56 -9.43 8.33
CA PRO A 248 -18.64 -8.22 9.13
C PRO A 248 -18.51 -8.45 10.64
N ASP A 249 -18.87 -9.62 11.15
CA ASP A 249 -18.71 -9.97 12.57
C ASP A 249 -17.23 -10.06 13.00
N ASP A 250 -16.32 -10.32 12.08
CA ASP A 250 -14.87 -10.32 12.34
C ASP A 250 -14.31 -8.92 12.60
N LEU A 251 -15.02 -7.84 12.25
CA LEU A 251 -14.58 -6.48 12.47
C LEU A 251 -14.28 -6.20 13.96
N LYS A 252 -15.14 -6.71 14.86
CA LYS A 252 -14.89 -6.59 16.29
C LYS A 252 -13.60 -7.30 16.70
N ARG A 253 -13.35 -8.50 16.18
CA ARG A 253 -12.13 -9.28 16.46
C ARG A 253 -10.88 -8.57 15.94
N TYR A 254 -10.93 -7.98 14.74
CA TYR A 254 -9.82 -7.17 14.21
C TYR A 254 -9.56 -5.94 15.07
N ARG A 255 -10.62 -5.20 15.49
CA ARG A 255 -10.47 -4.07 16.42
C ARG A 255 -9.82 -4.49 17.72
N ASP A 256 -10.32 -5.57 18.34
CA ASP A 256 -9.82 -6.08 19.62
C ASP A 256 -8.36 -6.59 19.51
N ALA A 257 -7.92 -7.00 18.31
CA ALA A 257 -6.55 -7.28 17.96
C ALA A 257 -5.66 -6.02 17.82
N GLY A 258 -6.25 -4.83 17.79
CA GLY A 258 -5.54 -3.56 17.61
C GLY A 258 -5.38 -3.11 16.16
N VAL A 259 -6.17 -3.64 15.23
CA VAL A 259 -6.20 -3.21 13.82
C VAL A 259 -6.91 -1.87 13.72
N ASP A 260 -6.30 -0.88 13.05
CA ASP A 260 -6.86 0.44 12.81
C ASP A 260 -7.74 0.48 11.53
N GLU A 261 -7.37 -0.32 10.52
CA GLU A 261 -8.06 -0.39 9.23
C GLU A 261 -8.16 -1.83 8.71
N VAL A 262 -9.36 -2.25 8.30
CA VAL A 262 -9.54 -3.50 7.53
C VAL A 262 -9.65 -3.16 6.06
N VAL A 263 -8.77 -3.78 5.23
CA VAL A 263 -8.68 -3.52 3.79
C VAL A 263 -9.35 -4.65 3.02
N LEU A 264 -10.45 -4.34 2.34
CA LEU A 264 -11.29 -5.31 1.66
C LEU A 264 -10.92 -5.47 0.19
N ILE A 265 -11.04 -6.71 -0.32
CA ILE A 265 -10.98 -7.07 -1.74
C ILE A 265 -12.35 -7.66 -2.12
N LYS A 266 -13.37 -6.84 -2.11
CA LYS A 266 -14.76 -7.28 -2.29
C LYS A 266 -15.41 -6.80 -3.60
N LEU A 267 -14.74 -5.90 -4.35
CA LEU A 267 -15.29 -5.45 -5.64
C LEU A 267 -15.32 -6.60 -6.64
N ARG A 268 -16.49 -6.86 -7.20
CA ARG A 268 -16.68 -7.83 -8.27
C ARG A 268 -16.15 -7.27 -9.60
N PRO A 269 -15.82 -8.10 -10.59
CA PRO A 269 -15.56 -7.60 -11.94
C PRO A 269 -16.78 -6.83 -12.45
N PRO A 270 -16.70 -5.49 -12.66
CA PRO A 270 -17.84 -4.70 -13.06
C PRO A 270 -18.14 -4.91 -14.55
N ARG A 271 -19.41 -4.87 -14.91
CA ARG A 271 -19.88 -4.77 -16.29
C ARG A 271 -20.01 -3.31 -16.72
N GLY A 272 -20.16 -2.40 -15.74
CA GLY A 272 -20.32 -0.98 -15.98
C GLY A 272 -20.32 -0.18 -14.66
N GLU A 273 -20.53 1.14 -14.76
CA GLU A 273 -20.49 2.05 -13.61
C GLU A 273 -21.61 1.76 -12.60
N LYS A 274 -22.79 1.34 -13.07
CA LYS A 274 -23.93 1.05 -12.21
C LYS A 274 -23.63 -0.08 -11.22
N GLU A 275 -23.08 -1.20 -11.73
CA GLU A 275 -22.72 -2.34 -10.89
C GLU A 275 -21.61 -2.00 -9.88
N VAL A 276 -20.67 -1.11 -10.27
CA VAL A 276 -19.65 -0.60 -9.35
C VAL A 276 -20.31 0.16 -8.17
N VAL A 277 -21.27 1.02 -8.46
CA VAL A 277 -21.97 1.79 -7.42
C VAL A 277 -22.76 0.85 -6.52
N GLU A 278 -23.51 -0.11 -7.08
CA GLU A 278 -24.25 -1.11 -6.32
C GLU A 278 -23.34 -1.94 -5.39
N ASP A 279 -22.18 -2.39 -5.89
CA ASP A 279 -21.21 -3.12 -5.08
C ASP A 279 -20.64 -2.26 -3.93
N LEU A 280 -20.33 -1.00 -4.21
CA LEU A 280 -19.82 -0.08 -3.18
C LEU A 280 -20.89 0.22 -2.12
N GLU A 281 -22.15 0.38 -2.51
CA GLU A 281 -23.25 0.57 -1.58
C GLU A 281 -23.49 -0.68 -0.72
N GLN A 282 -23.35 -1.88 -1.29
CA GLN A 282 -23.39 -3.12 -0.52
C GLN A 282 -22.22 -3.18 0.49
N ILE A 283 -21.00 -2.90 0.06
CA ILE A 283 -19.83 -2.86 0.94
C ILE A 283 -20.01 -1.83 2.06
N ALA A 284 -20.59 -0.66 1.75
CA ALA A 284 -20.84 0.37 2.75
C ALA A 284 -21.80 -0.11 3.84
N ARG A 285 -22.95 -0.67 3.46
CA ARG A 285 -23.92 -1.21 4.41
C ARG A 285 -23.39 -2.35 5.26
N GLU A 286 -22.61 -3.26 4.64
CA GLU A 286 -22.15 -4.47 5.33
C GLU A 286 -20.89 -4.23 6.17
N TRP A 287 -20.01 -3.31 5.77
CA TRP A 287 -18.68 -3.17 6.36
C TRP A 287 -18.39 -1.77 6.91
N VAL A 288 -18.65 -0.71 6.13
CA VAL A 288 -18.28 0.67 6.53
C VAL A 288 -19.14 1.15 7.68
N GLU A 289 -20.47 1.02 7.57
CA GLU A 289 -21.40 1.45 8.61
C GLU A 289 -21.23 0.66 9.93
N PRO A 290 -21.09 -0.68 9.93
CA PRO A 290 -20.76 -1.42 11.15
C PRO A 290 -19.42 -1.02 11.75
N ALA A 291 -18.37 -0.85 10.92
CA ALA A 291 -17.05 -0.44 11.39
C ALA A 291 -17.05 0.95 12.06
N ALA A 292 -17.86 1.87 11.56
CA ALA A 292 -17.99 3.22 12.12
C ALA A 292 -18.60 3.24 13.53
N ARG A 293 -19.31 2.18 13.93
CA ARG A 293 -19.93 2.03 15.26
C ARG A 293 -18.99 1.36 16.28
N LEU A 294 -17.85 0.85 15.84
CA LEU A 294 -16.80 0.22 16.67
C LEU A 294 -15.73 1.22 17.10
#